data_3dd1412c64dafba73fabd613c3224d29
#
_entry.id   3dd1412c64dafba73fabd613c3224d29
#
_cell.length_a   1.000
_cell.length_b   1.000
_cell.length_c   1.000
_cell.angle_alpha   90.00
_cell.angle_beta   90.00
_cell.angle_gamma   90.00
#
_symmetry.space_group_name_H-M   'P 1'
#
loop_
_entity.id
_entity.type
_entity.pdbx_description
1 polymer ?
#
loop_
_entity_poly.entity_id
_entity_poly.type
_entity_poly.pdbx_seq_one_letter_code
_entity_poly.pdbx_strand_id
1 'polypeptide(L)'
;AQSGIPVECSKGEWGRGQHELNLRYSDALTMADRHVIFKQCMKEVADRLGLSVTFMAKFDAAQAGSSCHLHFSLWRDGRSMMAGESRLGPIRSSDVFRWFLGGWIAHVPEFMVFYAPTVNSYKRFRSGSWAPTRLAWSYDNRTASFRVLGKGPSLRIECRIPGADCNSYLSFAAALASGLDGIAGKIEPPPVFDGERGA
;
A
#
# COMPACT_ATOMS: atom_id res chain seq x y z
N ALA A 1 -5.39 -6.11 21.16
CA ALA A 1 -6.75 -6.15 21.74
C ALA A 1 -7.01 -4.97 22.68
N GLN A 2 -6.07 -4.61 23.56
CA GLN A 2 -6.25 -3.50 24.53
C GLN A 2 -6.28 -2.10 23.89
N SER A 3 -5.64 -1.90 22.73
CA SER A 3 -5.66 -0.64 21.99
C SER A 3 -6.94 -0.38 21.17
N GLY A 4 -7.86 -1.34 21.13
CA GLY A 4 -9.09 -1.24 20.33
C GLY A 4 -8.86 -1.34 18.82
N ILE A 5 -7.63 -1.64 18.35
CA ILE A 5 -7.31 -1.77 16.93
C ILE A 5 -7.62 -3.20 16.46
N PRO A 6 -8.55 -3.39 15.52
CA PRO A 6 -8.83 -4.69 14.95
C PRO A 6 -7.67 -5.18 14.08
N VAL A 7 -7.02 -6.26 14.52
CA VAL A 7 -5.96 -6.93 13.77
C VAL A 7 -6.58 -8.06 12.96
N GLU A 8 -6.22 -8.18 11.69
CA GLU A 8 -6.62 -9.28 10.83
C GLU A 8 -5.68 -10.46 11.01
N CYS A 9 -4.37 -10.23 10.88
CA CYS A 9 -3.35 -11.24 11.15
C CYS A 9 -2.01 -10.59 11.50
N SER A 10 -1.13 -11.38 12.12
CA SER A 10 0.28 -11.06 12.29
C SER A 10 1.13 -12.26 11.89
N LYS A 11 2.31 -11.99 11.33
CA LYS A 11 3.25 -13.03 10.87
C LYS A 11 4.69 -12.53 10.95
N GLY A 12 5.65 -13.46 11.01
CA GLY A 12 7.05 -13.17 10.73
C GLY A 12 7.23 -12.83 9.25
N GLU A 13 8.13 -11.91 8.96
CA GLU A 13 8.54 -11.53 7.62
C GLU A 13 9.97 -11.98 7.31
N TRP A 14 10.49 -11.59 6.13
CA TRP A 14 11.76 -12.05 5.60
C TRP A 14 12.99 -11.59 6.42
N GLY A 15 12.94 -10.37 6.97
CA GLY A 15 14.04 -9.80 7.75
C GLY A 15 14.15 -10.41 9.15
N ARG A 16 15.36 -10.43 9.71
CA ARG A 16 15.59 -10.87 11.08
C ARG A 16 14.77 -10.02 12.07
N GLY A 17 13.93 -10.67 12.87
CA GLY A 17 13.04 -9.98 13.82
C GLY A 17 11.99 -9.09 13.17
N GLN A 18 11.80 -9.18 11.86
CA GLN A 18 10.77 -8.43 11.14
C GLN A 18 9.41 -9.11 11.28
N HIS A 19 8.41 -8.33 11.65
CA HIS A 19 7.03 -8.77 11.78
C HIS A 19 6.13 -7.90 10.91
N GLU A 20 5.15 -8.53 10.27
CA GLU A 20 4.07 -7.86 9.58
C GLU A 20 2.79 -7.95 10.40
N LEU A 21 2.08 -6.85 10.49
CA LEU A 21 0.75 -6.77 11.06
C LEU A 21 -0.22 -6.24 10.01
N ASN A 22 -1.29 -6.99 9.74
CA ASN A 22 -2.38 -6.57 8.89
C ASN A 22 -3.54 -6.07 9.74
N LEU A 23 -3.94 -4.83 9.52
CA LEU A 23 -5.08 -4.23 10.20
C LEU A 23 -6.35 -4.49 9.39
N ARG A 24 -7.45 -4.76 10.08
CA ARG A 24 -8.75 -4.86 9.45
C ARG A 24 -9.13 -3.55 8.81
N TYR A 25 -9.56 -3.59 7.54
CA TYR A 25 -9.92 -2.40 6.77
C TYR A 25 -11.00 -1.54 7.46
N SER A 26 -10.97 -0.26 7.17
CA SER A 26 -11.94 0.75 7.60
C SER A 26 -11.94 1.90 6.59
N ASP A 27 -12.71 2.96 6.84
CA ASP A 27 -12.55 4.20 6.11
C ASP A 27 -11.13 4.79 6.29
N ALA A 28 -10.73 5.64 5.35
CA ALA A 28 -9.36 6.12 5.26
C ALA A 28 -8.91 6.87 6.52
N LEU A 29 -9.77 7.70 7.11
CA LEU A 29 -9.44 8.50 8.30
C LEU A 29 -9.27 7.59 9.53
N THR A 30 -10.25 6.74 9.80
CA THR A 30 -10.17 5.75 10.88
C THR A 30 -8.94 4.84 10.72
N MET A 31 -8.57 4.46 9.50
CA MET A 31 -7.39 3.63 9.26
C MET A 31 -6.09 4.40 9.52
N ALA A 32 -6.03 5.69 9.17
CA ALA A 32 -4.89 6.55 9.48
C ALA A 32 -4.69 6.67 11.00
N ASP A 33 -5.77 6.92 11.76
CA ASP A 33 -5.76 6.97 13.23
C ASP A 33 -5.25 5.64 13.81
N ARG A 34 -5.80 4.51 13.37
CA ARG A 34 -5.40 3.17 13.81
C ARG A 34 -3.92 2.91 13.56
N HIS A 35 -3.41 3.31 12.40
CA HIS A 35 -1.99 3.12 12.07
C HIS A 35 -1.06 3.94 12.97
N VAL A 36 -1.41 5.19 13.29
CA VAL A 36 -0.62 6.02 14.22
C VAL A 36 -0.65 5.42 15.63
N ILE A 37 -1.82 5.05 16.12
CA ILE A 37 -1.98 4.41 17.43
C ILE A 37 -1.21 3.08 17.46
N PHE A 38 -1.29 2.27 16.41
CA PHE A 38 -0.54 1.02 16.29
C PHE A 38 0.97 1.26 16.45
N LYS A 39 1.54 2.20 15.69
CA LYS A 39 2.98 2.50 15.76
C LYS A 39 3.40 2.94 17.16
N GLN A 40 2.60 3.77 17.82
CA GLN A 40 2.87 4.21 19.18
C GLN A 40 2.77 3.06 20.18
N CYS A 41 1.69 2.27 20.10
CA CYS A 41 1.52 1.09 20.97
C CYS A 41 2.69 0.11 20.86
N MET A 42 3.17 -0.15 19.63
CA MET A 42 4.30 -1.07 19.43
C MET A 42 5.57 -0.56 20.09
N LYS A 43 5.83 0.76 20.02
CA LYS A 43 6.99 1.37 20.69
C LYS A 43 6.89 1.25 22.21
N GLU A 44 5.73 1.56 22.77
CA GLU A 44 5.51 1.48 24.22
C GLU A 44 5.59 0.03 24.76
N VAL A 45 5.03 -0.93 24.03
CA VAL A 45 5.12 -2.34 24.41
C VAL A 45 6.55 -2.85 24.32
N ALA A 46 7.29 -2.49 23.26
CA ALA A 46 8.69 -2.85 23.13
C ALA A 46 9.53 -2.30 24.29
N ASP A 47 9.37 -1.02 24.61
CA ASP A 47 10.06 -0.36 25.73
C ASP A 47 9.82 -1.07 27.07
N ARG A 48 8.56 -1.39 27.39
CA ARG A 48 8.19 -2.16 28.60
C ARG A 48 8.82 -3.54 28.68
N LEU A 49 9.14 -4.13 27.52
CA LEU A 49 9.76 -5.45 27.43
C LEU A 49 11.30 -5.39 27.34
N GLY A 50 11.90 -4.19 27.44
CA GLY A 50 13.33 -3.99 27.24
C GLY A 50 13.80 -4.25 25.79
N LEU A 51 12.90 -4.10 24.82
CA LEU A 51 13.15 -4.30 23.41
C LEU A 51 13.12 -2.98 22.64
N SER A 52 13.73 -2.96 21.47
CA SER A 52 13.62 -1.84 20.53
C SER A 52 12.83 -2.23 19.30
N VAL A 53 11.99 -1.33 18.80
CA VAL A 53 11.26 -1.47 17.54
C VAL A 53 11.53 -0.27 16.65
N THR A 54 11.70 -0.51 15.36
CA THR A 54 11.88 0.54 14.36
C THR A 54 10.87 0.43 13.23
N PHE A 55 10.42 1.57 12.75
CA PHE A 55 9.63 1.72 11.53
C PHE A 55 10.43 2.43 10.42
N MET A 56 11.75 2.41 10.48
CA MET A 56 12.58 2.88 9.37
C MET A 56 12.33 2.03 8.13
N ALA A 57 12.24 2.66 6.97
CA ALA A 57 12.04 1.94 5.71
C ALA A 57 13.21 0.99 5.38
N LYS A 58 14.42 1.35 5.79
CA LYS A 58 15.64 0.53 5.61
C LYS A 58 16.58 0.76 6.79
N PHE A 59 16.44 -0.01 7.87
CA PHE A 59 17.26 0.16 9.07
C PHE A 59 18.68 -0.39 8.91
N ASP A 60 18.86 -1.39 8.03
CA ASP A 60 20.14 -2.02 7.72
C ASP A 60 20.22 -2.26 6.21
N ALA A 61 21.36 -1.93 5.59
CA ALA A 61 21.56 -2.08 4.15
C ALA A 61 21.51 -3.54 3.68
N ALA A 62 21.90 -4.48 4.53
CA ALA A 62 21.92 -5.91 4.24
C ALA A 62 20.61 -6.64 4.54
N GLN A 63 19.70 -6.03 5.32
CA GLN A 63 18.43 -6.64 5.72
C GLN A 63 17.29 -6.22 4.79
N ALA A 64 16.16 -6.92 4.86
CA ALA A 64 14.94 -6.51 4.18
C ALA A 64 14.47 -5.12 4.66
N GLY A 65 13.87 -4.35 3.76
CA GLY A 65 13.23 -3.10 4.11
C GLY A 65 11.84 -3.31 4.69
N SER A 66 11.34 -2.31 5.42
CA SER A 66 9.98 -2.30 5.98
C SER A 66 9.07 -1.37 5.20
N SER A 67 7.99 -1.91 4.67
CA SER A 67 6.97 -1.18 3.90
C SER A 67 5.71 -0.91 4.73
N CYS A 68 4.89 -0.01 4.22
CA CYS A 68 3.51 0.19 4.63
C CYS A 68 2.62 0.07 3.40
N HIS A 69 2.22 -1.15 3.04
CA HIS A 69 1.37 -1.34 1.88
C HIS A 69 -0.03 -0.78 2.14
N LEU A 70 -0.51 0.05 1.20
CA LEU A 70 -1.84 0.64 1.28
C LEU A 70 -2.80 -0.13 0.37
N HIS A 71 -3.88 -0.64 0.95
CA HIS A 71 -4.94 -1.29 0.20
C HIS A 71 -6.15 -0.37 0.09
N PHE A 72 -6.61 -0.15 -1.14
CA PHE A 72 -7.76 0.71 -1.44
C PHE A 72 -8.84 -0.01 -2.22
N SER A 73 -10.08 0.21 -1.80
CA SER A 73 -11.30 -0.02 -2.56
C SER A 73 -12.30 1.08 -2.28
N LEU A 74 -13.09 1.46 -3.28
CA LEU A 74 -14.12 2.50 -3.14
C LEU A 74 -15.48 1.83 -2.99
N TRP A 75 -16.29 2.37 -2.08
CA TRP A 75 -17.61 1.85 -1.75
C TRP A 75 -18.66 2.96 -1.71
N ARG A 76 -19.85 2.67 -2.14
CA ARG A 76 -21.01 3.55 -2.05
C ARG A 76 -22.22 2.70 -1.64
N ASP A 77 -22.90 3.10 -0.59
CA ASP A 77 -24.10 2.43 -0.07
C ASP A 77 -23.92 0.90 0.09
N GLY A 78 -22.79 0.49 0.67
CA GLY A 78 -22.43 -0.92 0.91
C GLY A 78 -22.08 -1.71 -0.35
N ARG A 79 -21.93 -1.07 -1.51
CA ARG A 79 -21.56 -1.72 -2.77
C ARG A 79 -20.17 -1.28 -3.22
N SER A 80 -19.37 -2.25 -3.67
CA SER A 80 -18.06 -1.98 -4.25
C SER A 80 -18.24 -1.21 -5.58
N MET A 81 -17.56 -0.07 -5.67
CA MET A 81 -17.46 0.70 -6.92
C MET A 81 -16.34 0.20 -7.83
N MET A 82 -15.53 -0.74 -7.35
CA MET A 82 -14.42 -1.31 -8.11
C MET A 82 -14.86 -2.42 -9.06
N ALA A 83 -15.92 -3.14 -8.68
CA ALA A 83 -16.47 -4.24 -9.47
C ALA A 83 -17.14 -3.74 -10.76
N GLY A 84 -16.97 -4.47 -11.85
CA GLY A 84 -17.56 -4.18 -13.16
C GLY A 84 -17.25 -5.28 -14.17
N GLU A 85 -17.77 -5.11 -15.39
CA GLU A 85 -17.66 -6.12 -16.46
C GLU A 85 -16.63 -5.73 -17.54
N SER A 86 -16.11 -4.50 -17.50
CA SER A 86 -15.12 -4.04 -18.47
C SER A 86 -13.80 -4.78 -18.30
N ARG A 87 -13.23 -5.26 -19.39
CA ARG A 87 -11.94 -5.96 -19.34
C ARG A 87 -10.79 -4.98 -19.21
N LEU A 88 -9.92 -5.22 -18.22
CA LEU A 88 -8.66 -4.51 -18.03
C LEU A 88 -7.52 -5.52 -17.86
N GLY A 89 -6.77 -5.79 -18.91
CA GLY A 89 -5.78 -6.87 -18.91
C GLY A 89 -6.39 -8.21 -18.50
N PRO A 90 -5.89 -8.87 -17.45
CA PRO A 90 -6.38 -10.18 -16.99
C PRO A 90 -7.63 -10.09 -16.08
N ILE A 91 -8.11 -8.90 -15.74
CA ILE A 91 -9.22 -8.71 -14.79
C ILE A 91 -10.46 -8.10 -15.45
N ARG A 92 -11.58 -8.19 -14.73
CA ARG A 92 -12.80 -7.41 -14.99
C ARG A 92 -12.94 -6.36 -13.90
N SER A 93 -13.27 -5.13 -14.27
CA SER A 93 -13.37 -4.00 -13.37
C SER A 93 -14.40 -2.99 -13.86
N SER A 94 -14.75 -2.05 -13.00
CA SER A 94 -15.49 -0.85 -13.39
C SER A 94 -14.56 0.19 -14.04
N ASP A 95 -15.16 1.20 -14.69
CA ASP A 95 -14.41 2.36 -15.17
C ASP A 95 -13.89 3.19 -13.99
N VAL A 96 -14.60 3.23 -12.88
CA VAL A 96 -14.13 3.87 -11.63
C VAL A 96 -12.82 3.26 -11.15
N PHE A 97 -12.71 1.93 -11.14
CA PHE A 97 -11.46 1.23 -10.81
C PHE A 97 -10.33 1.62 -11.75
N ARG A 98 -10.58 1.57 -13.08
CA ARG A 98 -9.58 1.86 -14.11
C ARG A 98 -9.02 3.26 -13.94
N TRP A 99 -9.89 4.24 -13.87
CA TRP A 99 -9.49 5.63 -13.76
C TRP A 99 -8.86 5.98 -12.42
N PHE A 100 -9.34 5.38 -11.32
CA PHE A 100 -8.70 5.54 -10.01
C PHE A 100 -7.26 5.00 -10.03
N LEU A 101 -7.05 3.81 -10.59
CA LEU A 101 -5.73 3.22 -10.75
C LEU A 101 -4.85 4.09 -11.67
N GLY A 102 -5.40 4.53 -12.78
CA GLY A 102 -4.69 5.39 -13.76
C GLY A 102 -4.23 6.70 -13.14
N GLY A 103 -5.12 7.41 -12.46
CA GLY A 103 -4.78 8.65 -11.77
C GLY A 103 -3.78 8.44 -10.64
N TRP A 104 -3.94 7.38 -9.86
CA TRP A 104 -3.00 7.10 -8.79
C TRP A 104 -1.58 6.85 -9.33
N ILE A 105 -1.45 6.05 -10.39
CA ILE A 105 -0.15 5.81 -11.04
C ILE A 105 0.43 7.10 -11.62
N ALA A 106 -0.38 7.90 -12.31
CA ALA A 106 0.07 9.12 -12.97
C ALA A 106 0.66 10.14 -12.00
N HIS A 107 0.06 10.29 -10.81
CA HIS A 107 0.47 11.29 -9.83
C HIS A 107 1.51 10.81 -8.79
N VAL A 108 1.91 9.54 -8.81
CA VAL A 108 2.94 9.04 -7.87
C VAL A 108 4.23 9.86 -7.90
N PRO A 109 4.80 10.22 -9.08
CA PRO A 109 6.05 10.97 -9.11
C PRO A 109 5.99 12.29 -8.34
N GLU A 110 4.85 12.98 -8.42
CA GLU A 110 4.62 14.27 -7.76
C GLU A 110 4.41 14.12 -6.25
N PHE A 111 3.85 12.99 -5.83
CA PHE A 111 3.48 12.70 -4.44
C PHE A 111 4.43 11.74 -3.71
N MET A 112 5.59 11.43 -4.31
CA MET A 112 6.57 10.52 -3.68
C MET A 112 6.96 10.93 -2.28
N VAL A 113 7.00 12.23 -1.95
CA VAL A 113 7.33 12.74 -0.61
C VAL A 113 6.35 12.25 0.46
N PHE A 114 5.12 11.92 0.11
CA PHE A 114 4.13 11.38 1.04
C PHE A 114 4.24 9.87 1.24
N TYR A 115 4.87 9.17 0.31
CA TYR A 115 5.09 7.71 0.36
C TYR A 115 6.49 7.34 0.86
N ALA A 116 7.48 8.15 0.49
CA ALA A 116 8.89 7.96 0.80
C ALA A 116 9.50 9.29 1.31
N PRO A 117 9.20 9.70 2.57
CA PRO A 117 9.44 11.06 3.05
C PRO A 117 10.92 11.37 3.34
N THR A 118 11.77 10.36 3.41
CA THR A 118 13.17 10.54 3.82
C THR A 118 14.13 9.89 2.83
N VAL A 119 15.40 10.30 2.87
CA VAL A 119 16.47 9.64 2.12
C VAL A 119 16.55 8.14 2.45
N ASN A 120 16.25 7.76 3.69
CA ASN A 120 16.22 6.36 4.09
C ASN A 120 15.12 5.58 3.37
N SER A 121 13.97 6.19 3.11
CA SER A 121 12.85 5.55 2.41
C SER A 121 13.26 5.04 1.02
N TYR A 122 14.06 5.82 0.29
CA TYR A 122 14.53 5.47 -1.05
C TYR A 122 15.53 4.32 -1.07
N LYS A 123 16.23 4.06 0.03
CA LYS A 123 17.18 2.92 0.13
C LYS A 123 16.47 1.57 0.05
N ARG A 124 15.15 1.53 0.19
CA ARG A 124 14.34 0.33 0.06
C ARG A 124 14.17 -0.11 -1.40
N PHE A 125 14.15 0.84 -2.35
CA PHE A 125 13.92 0.58 -3.77
C PHE A 125 15.17 0.03 -4.46
N ARG A 126 15.39 -1.28 -4.30
CA ARG A 126 16.54 -1.98 -4.88
C ARG A 126 16.06 -3.22 -5.63
N SER A 127 16.71 -3.55 -6.74
CA SER A 127 16.46 -4.81 -7.45
C SER A 127 16.67 -6.01 -6.50
N GLY A 128 15.79 -7.00 -6.59
CA GLY A 128 15.82 -8.20 -5.74
C GLY A 128 15.34 -7.99 -4.29
N SER A 129 14.77 -6.82 -3.95
CA SER A 129 14.37 -6.49 -2.58
C SER A 129 12.86 -6.59 -2.32
N TRP A 130 12.07 -7.11 -3.23
CA TRP A 130 10.59 -7.11 -3.19
C TRP A 130 9.94 -5.71 -3.11
N ALA A 131 10.73 -4.65 -2.97
CA ALA A 131 10.25 -3.29 -3.13
C ALA A 131 10.18 -2.96 -4.62
N PRO A 132 9.13 -2.25 -5.05
CA PRO A 132 8.95 -1.94 -6.46
C PRO A 132 10.05 -0.99 -6.95
N THR A 133 10.67 -1.32 -8.08
CA THR A 133 11.65 -0.46 -8.76
C THR A 133 11.10 0.18 -10.02
N ARG A 134 9.86 -0.13 -10.38
CA ARG A 134 9.16 0.38 -11.56
C ARG A 134 7.76 0.84 -11.19
N LEU A 135 7.36 1.97 -11.72
CA LEU A 135 5.99 2.47 -11.60
C LEU A 135 5.10 1.74 -12.61
N ALA A 136 4.50 0.64 -12.16
CA ALA A 136 3.70 -0.25 -12.98
C ALA A 136 2.61 -0.93 -12.16
N TRP A 137 1.59 -1.48 -12.82
CA TRP A 137 0.58 -2.31 -12.18
C TRP A 137 0.50 -3.71 -12.79
N SER A 138 0.12 -4.67 -11.99
CA SER A 138 -0.12 -6.05 -12.45
C SER A 138 -1.10 -6.76 -11.52
N TYR A 139 -1.73 -7.83 -12.03
CA TYR A 139 -2.59 -8.67 -11.22
C TYR A 139 -1.74 -9.68 -10.43
N ASP A 140 -1.91 -9.64 -9.10
CA ASP A 140 -1.24 -10.52 -8.13
C ASP A 140 0.28 -10.67 -8.32
N ASN A 141 0.94 -9.57 -8.68
CA ASN A 141 2.38 -9.51 -8.87
C ASN A 141 3.02 -8.59 -7.82
N ARG A 142 3.84 -9.17 -6.93
CA ARG A 142 4.49 -8.46 -5.81
C ARG A 142 5.67 -7.59 -6.23
N THR A 143 6.13 -7.68 -7.46
CA THR A 143 7.22 -6.83 -7.99
C THR A 143 6.70 -5.52 -8.59
N ALA A 144 5.40 -5.41 -8.84
CA ALA A 144 4.76 -4.20 -9.33
C ALA A 144 4.51 -3.20 -8.19
N SER A 145 4.59 -1.91 -8.48
CA SER A 145 4.24 -0.83 -7.54
C SER A 145 2.77 -0.88 -7.12
N PHE A 146 1.91 -1.23 -8.05
CA PHE A 146 0.47 -1.40 -7.85
C PHE A 146 0.07 -2.83 -8.15
N ARG A 147 -0.16 -3.57 -7.09
CA ARG A 147 -0.64 -4.95 -7.17
C ARG A 147 -2.16 -4.95 -7.08
N VAL A 148 -2.83 -5.41 -8.13
CA VAL A 148 -4.29 -5.56 -8.15
C VAL A 148 -4.64 -6.92 -7.59
N LEU A 149 -5.60 -6.97 -6.66
CA LEU A 149 -6.00 -8.16 -5.93
C LEU A 149 -7.51 -8.34 -5.91
N GLY A 150 -7.94 -9.59 -5.79
CA GLY A 150 -9.35 -9.95 -5.66
C GLY A 150 -10.09 -9.94 -6.99
N LYS A 151 -11.39 -10.22 -6.93
CA LYS A 151 -12.32 -10.23 -8.06
C LYS A 151 -13.69 -9.74 -7.59
N GLY A 152 -14.49 -9.17 -8.50
CA GLY A 152 -15.81 -8.67 -8.17
C GLY A 152 -15.77 -7.71 -6.97
N PRO A 153 -16.60 -7.87 -5.94
CA PRO A 153 -16.65 -6.96 -4.79
C PRO A 153 -15.35 -6.90 -3.96
N SER A 154 -14.49 -7.92 -4.05
CA SER A 154 -13.20 -7.94 -3.34
C SER A 154 -12.05 -7.30 -4.13
N LEU A 155 -12.31 -6.80 -5.34
CA LEU A 155 -11.31 -6.13 -6.16
C LEU A 155 -10.77 -4.89 -5.45
N ARG A 156 -9.44 -4.81 -5.34
CA ARG A 156 -8.74 -3.72 -4.66
C ARG A 156 -7.36 -3.47 -5.23
N ILE A 157 -6.82 -2.33 -4.93
CA ILE A 157 -5.48 -1.91 -5.32
C ILE A 157 -4.59 -1.92 -4.07
N GLU A 158 -3.47 -2.61 -4.13
CA GLU A 158 -2.37 -2.54 -3.17
C GLU A 158 -1.27 -1.65 -3.73
N CYS A 159 -1.04 -0.49 -3.11
CA CYS A 159 0.14 0.32 -3.39
C CYS A 159 1.30 -0.14 -2.52
N ARG A 160 2.40 -0.55 -3.14
CA ARG A 160 3.57 -1.14 -2.47
C ARG A 160 4.73 -0.15 -2.30
N ILE A 161 4.52 1.10 -2.73
CA ILE A 161 5.53 2.16 -2.68
C ILE A 161 5.82 2.65 -1.26
N PRO A 162 4.82 2.87 -0.38
CA PRO A 162 5.05 3.51 0.92
C PRO A 162 5.99 2.69 1.82
N GLY A 163 6.91 3.40 2.46
CA GLY A 163 7.74 2.87 3.53
C GLY A 163 7.02 2.86 4.88
N ALA A 164 7.47 2.04 5.82
CA ALA A 164 6.91 2.01 7.17
C ALA A 164 7.09 3.36 7.93
N ASP A 165 7.95 4.23 7.42
CA ASP A 165 8.20 5.57 7.91
C ASP A 165 7.24 6.64 7.37
N CYS A 166 6.34 6.29 6.43
CA CYS A 166 5.36 7.24 5.91
C CYS A 166 4.37 7.74 6.97
N ASN A 167 3.84 8.93 6.71
CA ASN A 167 2.69 9.46 7.45
C ASN A 167 1.41 8.96 6.80
N SER A 168 0.62 8.16 7.52
CA SER A 168 -0.58 7.51 6.97
C SER A 168 -1.64 8.51 6.50
N TYR A 169 -1.83 9.64 7.20
CA TYR A 169 -2.79 10.66 6.78
C TYR A 169 -2.41 11.25 5.41
N LEU A 170 -1.13 11.61 5.24
CA LEU A 170 -0.64 12.19 4.00
C LEU A 170 -0.62 11.17 2.85
N SER A 171 -0.23 9.93 3.14
CA SER A 171 -0.22 8.86 2.13
C SER A 171 -1.63 8.51 1.66
N PHE A 172 -2.62 8.45 2.56
CA PHE A 172 -4.01 8.22 2.18
C PHE A 172 -4.60 9.41 1.43
N ALA A 173 -4.31 10.65 1.88
CA ALA A 173 -4.77 11.86 1.18
C ALA A 173 -4.22 11.93 -0.23
N ALA A 174 -2.92 11.67 -0.43
CA ALA A 174 -2.29 11.64 -1.74
C ALA A 174 -2.92 10.57 -2.65
N ALA A 175 -3.14 9.35 -2.12
CA ALA A 175 -3.78 8.27 -2.86
C ALA A 175 -5.20 8.62 -3.30
N LEU A 176 -6.00 9.19 -2.39
CA LEU A 176 -7.38 9.62 -2.69
C LEU A 176 -7.42 10.75 -3.68
N ALA A 177 -6.61 11.81 -3.49
CA ALA A 177 -6.56 12.95 -4.41
C ALA A 177 -6.18 12.49 -5.82
N SER A 178 -5.12 11.70 -5.94
CA SER A 178 -4.66 11.15 -7.22
C SER A 178 -5.72 10.30 -7.91
N GLY A 179 -6.33 9.38 -7.16
CA GLY A 179 -7.34 8.48 -7.72
C GLY A 179 -8.64 9.20 -8.11
N LEU A 180 -9.07 10.20 -7.32
CA LEU A 180 -10.25 11.00 -7.63
C LEU A 180 -10.04 11.91 -8.84
N ASP A 181 -8.84 12.51 -8.98
CA ASP A 181 -8.47 13.25 -10.19
C ASP A 181 -8.47 12.32 -11.40
N GLY A 182 -7.95 11.10 -11.24
CA GLY A 182 -8.01 10.07 -12.28
C GLY A 182 -9.43 9.74 -12.73
N ILE A 183 -10.38 9.66 -11.80
CA ILE A 183 -11.80 9.46 -12.12
C ILE A 183 -12.37 10.68 -12.85
N ALA A 184 -12.10 11.89 -12.37
CA ALA A 184 -12.60 13.12 -12.98
C ALA A 184 -12.04 13.32 -14.38
N GLY A 185 -10.74 13.07 -14.57
CA GLY A 185 -10.04 13.19 -15.85
C GLY A 185 -10.13 11.96 -16.76
N LYS A 186 -10.75 10.87 -16.28
CA LYS A 186 -10.80 9.57 -16.99
C LYS A 186 -9.41 9.08 -17.40
N ILE A 187 -8.44 9.17 -16.48
CA ILE A 187 -7.05 8.82 -16.74
C ILE A 187 -6.93 7.29 -16.81
N GLU A 188 -6.53 6.77 -17.97
CA GLU A 188 -6.32 5.34 -18.16
C GLU A 188 -4.99 4.89 -17.54
N PRO A 189 -4.96 3.72 -16.89
CA PRO A 189 -3.70 3.16 -16.43
C PRO A 189 -2.83 2.73 -17.62
N PRO A 190 -1.50 2.70 -17.46
CA PRO A 190 -0.62 2.15 -18.48
C PRO A 190 -0.94 0.68 -18.74
N PRO A 191 -0.41 0.08 -19.83
CA PRO A 191 -0.54 -1.35 -20.07
C PRO A 191 -0.11 -2.18 -18.86
N VAL A 192 -0.76 -3.33 -18.67
CA VAL A 192 -0.41 -4.27 -17.60
C VAL A 192 1.06 -4.69 -17.72
N PHE A 193 1.75 -4.72 -16.60
CA PHE A 193 3.13 -5.16 -16.53
C PHE A 193 3.19 -6.70 -16.47
N ASP A 194 3.76 -7.32 -17.50
CA ASP A 194 3.95 -8.78 -17.62
C ASP A 194 5.35 -9.25 -17.21
N GLY A 195 6.10 -8.40 -16.48
CA GLY A 195 7.44 -8.74 -16.00
C GLY A 195 7.47 -9.88 -15.00
N GLU A 196 8.67 -10.34 -14.65
CA GLU A 196 8.92 -11.51 -13.82
C GLU A 196 8.05 -11.54 -12.56
N ARG A 197 7.28 -12.62 -12.41
CA ARG A 197 6.48 -12.93 -11.23
C ARG A 197 7.36 -13.62 -10.20
N GLY A 198 8.23 -12.85 -9.59
CA GLY A 198 9.08 -13.31 -8.49
C GLY A 198 10.54 -13.51 -8.89
N ALA A 199 11.41 -12.90 -8.15
CA ALA A 199 12.75 -13.37 -7.85
C ALA A 199 12.79 -13.74 -6.37
#